data_266e01a8d9d84b67d3db274245fde793
#
_entry.id   266e01a8d9d84b67d3db274245fde793
#
_cell.length_a   1.000
_cell.length_b   1.000
_cell.length_c   1.000
_cell.angle_alpha   90.00
_cell.angle_beta   90.00
_cell.angle_gamma   90.00
#
_symmetry.space_group_name_H-M   'P 1'
#
loop_
_entity.id
_entity.type
_entity.pdbx_description
1 polymer ?
#
loop_
_entity_poly.entity_id
_entity_poly.type
_entity_poly.pdbx_seq_one_letter_code
_entity_poly.pdbx_strand_id
1 'polypeptide(L)'
;MSQTTSAHNEILQGPILSPLIRFTLPLMLSLLLQALYGAVDLAVVGKFSSTASTAAVATGSQMMQSVTSLVTGLTMGVTILVGKAVGAGDFQQAGRIAAGQIKLFSAVAILLTGLVTVFAPLCCRWMNVPANALAQTIAYIRICAGGMVFITAYNGISGIFRGLGNSKSPLLFVLIACIVNVFLDLLLVGVFHMDAAGAALATVAAQACSVLFSVLYIRRRPLPFVLARESFRTRGCVLRIAALGAPIALQDFLVNISFLMITSVVNRLGVAESAGIGISEKLFVFLSIIPMAFMSALSTFVAQNMGAGQPERARKSLLIARRISVVFGAGIFLLTFFGGGLLAAIFENDPAVIAATAAYLRGSSLEYLLTPAIFCTLGYFNGMERTPFVMIQGLASAFLVRVPLSYLLSLMPGADMLVISLAVPISAVVNLLACLIYDRHLCRSLSPC
;
A
#
# COMPACT_ATOMS: atom_id res chain seq x y z
N MET A 1 16.66 24.42 7.96
CA MET A 1 15.75 24.47 9.12
C MET A 1 14.37 25.05 8.81
N SER A 2 14.19 25.99 7.89
CA SER A 2 12.90 26.70 7.70
C SER A 2 11.73 25.87 7.15
N GLN A 3 11.95 24.90 6.25
CA GLN A 3 10.85 24.17 5.60
C GLN A 3 10.22 23.06 6.44
N THR A 4 11.01 22.35 7.25
CA THR A 4 10.50 21.31 8.17
C THR A 4 9.78 21.91 9.36
N THR A 5 10.24 23.06 9.85
CA THR A 5 9.60 23.79 10.95
C THR A 5 8.27 24.44 10.49
N SER A 6 8.21 24.91 9.25
CA SER A 6 6.98 25.48 8.64
C SER A 6 5.91 24.39 8.46
N ALA A 7 6.24 23.24 7.86
CA ALA A 7 5.31 22.13 7.66
C ALA A 7 4.78 21.55 8.99
N HIS A 8 5.61 21.46 10.01
CA HIS A 8 5.23 21.04 11.34
C HIS A 8 4.20 21.99 11.98
N ASN A 9 4.44 23.31 11.89
CA ASN A 9 3.50 24.30 12.41
C ASN A 9 2.15 24.28 11.68
N GLU A 10 2.14 24.03 10.37
CA GLU A 10 0.90 23.97 9.57
C GLU A 10 0.01 22.77 9.97
N ILE A 11 0.59 21.63 10.37
CA ILE A 11 -0.19 20.44 10.81
C ILE A 11 -0.82 20.68 12.19
N LEU A 12 -0.12 21.35 13.08
CA LEU A 12 -0.53 21.55 14.48
C LEU A 12 -1.37 22.82 14.69
N GLN A 13 -1.28 23.80 13.80
CA GLN A 13 -1.92 25.11 13.96
C GLN A 13 -2.70 25.51 12.71
N GLY A 14 -3.63 26.46 12.85
CA GLY A 14 -4.40 27.02 11.74
C GLY A 14 -5.46 26.09 11.12
N PRO A 15 -5.88 26.29 9.87
CA PRO A 15 -6.90 25.50 9.20
C PRO A 15 -6.40 24.07 8.95
N ILE A 16 -7.30 23.07 9.06
CA ILE A 16 -6.95 21.66 8.86
C ILE A 16 -6.94 21.27 7.38
N LEU A 17 -7.87 21.81 6.61
CA LEU A 17 -8.13 21.38 5.23
C LEU A 17 -6.92 21.57 4.32
N SER A 18 -6.34 22.75 4.30
CA SER A 18 -5.23 23.09 3.39
C SER A 18 -3.97 22.25 3.66
N PRO A 19 -3.47 22.12 4.90
CA PRO A 19 -2.33 21.24 5.19
C PRO A 19 -2.61 19.77 4.89
N LEU A 20 -3.82 19.29 5.16
CA LEU A 20 -4.21 17.91 4.89
C LEU A 20 -4.15 17.60 3.38
N ILE A 21 -4.74 18.47 2.54
CA ILE A 21 -4.68 18.31 1.08
C ILE A 21 -3.25 18.44 0.55
N ARG A 22 -2.50 19.44 1.02
CA ARG A 22 -1.09 19.64 0.61
C ARG A 22 -0.20 18.45 0.97
N PHE A 23 -0.53 17.74 2.04
CA PHE A 23 0.18 16.53 2.44
C PHE A 23 -0.31 15.29 1.68
N THR A 24 -1.62 15.17 1.43
CA THR A 24 -2.22 14.01 0.75
C THR A 24 -1.88 13.98 -0.74
N LEU A 25 -1.86 15.13 -1.42
CA LEU A 25 -1.64 15.19 -2.87
C LEU A 25 -0.29 14.59 -3.31
N PRO A 26 0.88 14.91 -2.69
CA PRO A 26 2.13 14.25 -3.03
C PRO A 26 2.14 12.75 -2.71
N LEU A 27 1.43 12.29 -1.66
CA LEU A 27 1.27 10.86 -1.38
C LEU A 27 0.48 10.16 -2.47
N MET A 28 -0.61 10.75 -2.92
CA MET A 28 -1.42 10.24 -4.02
C MET A 28 -0.60 10.12 -5.30
N LEU A 29 0.17 11.16 -5.65
CA LEU A 29 1.05 11.13 -6.81
C LEU A 29 2.16 10.08 -6.66
N SER A 30 2.69 9.86 -5.45
CA SER A 30 3.67 8.79 -5.20
C SER A 30 3.09 7.40 -5.44
N LEU A 31 1.85 7.15 -4.99
CA LEU A 31 1.15 5.88 -5.22
C LEU A 31 0.83 5.68 -6.70
N LEU A 32 0.39 6.74 -7.39
CA LEU A 32 0.14 6.70 -8.82
C LEU A 32 1.42 6.37 -9.62
N LEU A 33 2.53 7.05 -9.32
CA LEU A 33 3.82 6.77 -9.96
C LEU A 33 4.28 5.32 -9.73
N GLN A 34 4.07 4.79 -8.51
CA GLN A 34 4.40 3.39 -8.21
C GLN A 34 3.54 2.40 -9.01
N ALA A 35 2.23 2.68 -9.15
CA ALA A 35 1.35 1.85 -9.97
C ALA A 35 1.73 1.93 -11.47
N LEU A 36 2.07 3.12 -11.95
CA LEU A 36 2.44 3.34 -13.35
C LEU A 36 3.77 2.67 -13.70
N TYR A 37 4.81 2.78 -12.85
CA TYR A 37 6.08 2.16 -13.22
C TYR A 37 5.96 0.63 -13.29
N GLY A 38 5.20 0.00 -12.39
CA GLY A 38 4.94 -1.44 -12.48
C GLY A 38 4.17 -1.86 -13.74
N ALA A 39 3.28 -0.98 -14.25
CA ALA A 39 2.62 -1.20 -15.53
C ALA A 39 3.58 -1.02 -16.73
N VAL A 40 4.52 -0.06 -16.65
CA VAL A 40 5.55 0.16 -17.68
C VAL A 40 6.51 -1.01 -17.75
N ASP A 41 6.97 -1.56 -16.61
CA ASP A 41 7.81 -2.77 -16.58
C ASP A 41 7.19 -3.90 -17.42
N LEU A 42 5.89 -4.19 -17.17
CA LEU A 42 5.17 -5.22 -17.91
C LEU A 42 5.00 -4.88 -19.41
N ALA A 43 4.74 -3.62 -19.72
CA ALA A 43 4.58 -3.17 -21.11
C ALA A 43 5.91 -3.27 -21.89
N VAL A 44 7.03 -2.90 -21.30
CA VAL A 44 8.35 -3.01 -21.91
C VAL A 44 8.72 -4.48 -22.15
N VAL A 45 8.57 -5.33 -21.13
CA VAL A 45 8.84 -6.77 -21.27
C VAL A 45 7.89 -7.40 -22.28
N GLY A 46 6.60 -7.05 -22.26
CA GLY A 46 5.62 -7.55 -23.23
C GLY A 46 5.92 -7.17 -24.69
N LYS A 47 6.57 -6.01 -24.91
CA LYS A 47 6.91 -5.52 -26.26
C LYS A 47 8.23 -6.07 -26.78
N PHE A 48 9.23 -6.27 -25.93
CA PHE A 48 10.60 -6.57 -26.35
C PHE A 48 11.05 -8.00 -26.01
N SER A 49 10.26 -8.76 -25.24
CA SER A 49 10.60 -10.11 -24.79
C SER A 49 9.51 -11.13 -25.13
N SER A 50 9.72 -12.39 -24.75
CA SER A 50 8.79 -13.48 -25.00
C SER A 50 7.57 -13.42 -24.05
N THR A 51 6.50 -14.13 -24.42
CA THR A 51 5.32 -14.32 -23.56
C THR A 51 5.68 -15.01 -22.23
N ALA A 52 6.67 -15.90 -22.25
CA ALA A 52 7.21 -16.54 -21.05
C ALA A 52 7.88 -15.52 -20.11
N SER A 53 8.64 -14.56 -20.66
CA SER A 53 9.28 -13.48 -19.89
C SER A 53 8.21 -12.54 -19.28
N THR A 54 7.16 -12.22 -20.05
CA THR A 54 6.04 -11.40 -19.55
C THR A 54 5.31 -12.10 -18.40
N ALA A 55 5.02 -13.39 -18.53
CA ALA A 55 4.42 -14.19 -17.46
C ALA A 55 5.34 -14.26 -16.22
N ALA A 56 6.66 -14.36 -16.43
CA ALA A 56 7.64 -14.39 -15.35
C ALA A 56 7.66 -13.07 -14.56
N VAL A 57 7.68 -11.92 -15.25
CA VAL A 57 7.64 -10.60 -14.60
C VAL A 57 6.31 -10.36 -13.90
N ALA A 58 5.18 -10.71 -14.53
CA ALA A 58 3.86 -10.55 -13.94
C ALA A 58 3.74 -11.32 -12.60
N THR A 59 4.10 -12.61 -12.61
CA THR A 59 4.01 -13.46 -11.41
C THR A 59 5.07 -13.08 -10.38
N GLY A 60 6.31 -12.83 -10.81
CA GLY A 60 7.40 -12.45 -9.93
C GLY A 60 7.14 -11.10 -9.24
N SER A 61 6.63 -10.11 -9.95
CA SER A 61 6.28 -8.80 -9.37
C SER A 61 5.13 -8.90 -8.37
N GLN A 62 4.12 -9.72 -8.64
CA GLN A 62 3.01 -9.95 -7.70
C GLN A 62 3.50 -10.57 -6.39
N MET A 63 4.42 -11.55 -6.47
CA MET A 63 5.04 -12.13 -5.28
C MET A 63 5.86 -11.08 -4.52
N MET A 64 6.69 -10.31 -5.22
CA MET A 64 7.50 -9.25 -4.60
C MET A 64 6.64 -8.15 -3.98
N GLN A 65 5.51 -7.80 -4.59
CA GLN A 65 4.54 -6.87 -4.03
C GLN A 65 4.00 -7.37 -2.68
N SER A 66 3.67 -8.66 -2.57
CA SER A 66 3.21 -9.27 -1.31
C SER A 66 4.29 -9.22 -0.22
N VAL A 67 5.55 -9.45 -0.58
CA VAL A 67 6.69 -9.32 0.35
C VAL A 67 6.92 -7.86 0.76
N THR A 68 6.81 -6.94 -0.20
CA THR A 68 7.00 -5.50 0.05
C THR A 68 5.88 -4.94 0.94
N SER A 69 4.66 -5.48 0.89
CA SER A 69 3.56 -5.04 1.77
C SER A 69 3.90 -5.22 3.26
N LEU A 70 4.66 -6.27 3.61
CA LEU A 70 5.17 -6.45 4.99
C LEU A 70 6.07 -5.30 5.42
N VAL A 71 6.97 -4.88 4.54
CA VAL A 71 7.87 -3.73 4.80
C VAL A 71 7.07 -2.43 4.90
N THR A 72 6.06 -2.25 4.05
CA THR A 72 5.20 -1.06 4.06
C THR A 72 4.40 -0.94 5.35
N GLY A 73 3.85 -2.04 5.86
CA GLY A 73 3.15 -2.07 7.15
C GLY A 73 4.08 -1.71 8.32
N LEU A 74 5.30 -2.26 8.35
CA LEU A 74 6.31 -1.88 9.34
C LEU A 74 6.69 -0.39 9.22
N THR A 75 6.78 0.12 8.01
CA THR A 75 7.06 1.54 7.73
C THR A 75 5.96 2.45 8.27
N MET A 76 4.69 2.03 8.22
CA MET A 76 3.60 2.79 8.82
C MET A 76 3.78 2.92 10.33
N GLY A 77 4.23 1.87 11.03
CA GLY A 77 4.58 1.92 12.44
C GLY A 77 5.65 2.98 12.75
N VAL A 78 6.69 3.06 11.91
CA VAL A 78 7.71 4.12 12.02
C VAL A 78 7.10 5.50 11.81
N THR A 79 6.29 5.67 10.76
CA THR A 79 5.64 6.95 10.43
C THR A 79 4.81 7.47 11.60
N ILE A 80 4.03 6.59 12.25
CA ILE A 80 3.19 6.93 13.41
C ILE A 80 4.06 7.36 14.60
N LEU A 81 5.09 6.57 14.95
CA LEU A 81 5.93 6.86 16.11
C LEU A 81 6.77 8.12 15.92
N VAL A 82 7.35 8.33 14.74
CA VAL A 82 8.07 9.55 14.40
C VAL A 82 7.10 10.74 14.43
N GLY A 83 5.91 10.61 13.83
CA GLY A 83 4.89 11.65 13.84
C GLY A 83 4.49 12.05 15.25
N LYS A 84 4.27 11.08 16.14
CA LYS A 84 3.93 11.35 17.54
C LYS A 84 5.07 12.05 18.30
N ALA A 85 6.31 11.59 18.13
CA ALA A 85 7.48 12.22 18.76
C ALA A 85 7.68 13.66 18.27
N VAL A 86 7.53 13.89 16.97
CA VAL A 86 7.61 15.23 16.36
C VAL A 86 6.50 16.13 16.88
N GLY A 87 5.25 15.62 16.94
CA GLY A 87 4.11 16.34 17.49
C GLY A 87 4.31 16.76 18.94
N ALA A 88 4.98 15.93 19.75
CA ALA A 88 5.35 16.23 21.12
C ALA A 88 6.57 17.17 21.24
N GLY A 89 7.22 17.54 20.14
CA GLY A 89 8.46 18.31 20.15
C GLY A 89 9.70 17.51 20.58
N ASP A 90 9.56 16.18 20.76
CA ASP A 90 10.67 15.30 21.21
C ASP A 90 11.45 14.76 20.00
N PHE A 91 12.32 15.62 19.44
CA PHE A 91 13.18 15.25 18.33
C PHE A 91 14.25 14.20 18.72
N GLN A 92 14.61 14.13 20.02
CA GLN A 92 15.52 13.08 20.50
C GLN A 92 14.88 11.70 20.39
N GLN A 93 13.61 11.59 20.79
CA GLN A 93 12.84 10.35 20.63
C GLN A 93 12.64 9.99 19.16
N ALA A 94 12.37 10.97 18.27
CA ALA A 94 12.32 10.76 16.83
C ALA A 94 13.63 10.16 16.27
N GLY A 95 14.79 10.66 16.74
CA GLY A 95 16.11 10.11 16.40
C GLY A 95 16.31 8.68 16.90
N ARG A 96 15.83 8.36 18.11
CA ARG A 96 15.87 6.98 18.67
C ARG A 96 14.99 6.01 17.86
N ILE A 97 13.81 6.46 17.42
CA ILE A 97 12.92 5.66 16.56
C ILE A 97 13.59 5.41 15.20
N ALA A 98 14.19 6.43 14.59
CA ALA A 98 14.91 6.29 13.33
C ALA A 98 16.11 5.31 13.44
N ALA A 99 16.87 5.35 14.54
CA ALA A 99 17.94 4.39 14.81
C ALA A 99 17.40 2.96 15.03
N GLY A 100 16.27 2.82 15.75
CA GLY A 100 15.57 1.54 15.94
C GLY A 100 15.07 0.97 14.62
N GLN A 101 14.54 1.82 13.75
CA GLN A 101 14.12 1.45 12.40
C GLN A 101 15.28 0.89 11.56
N ILE A 102 16.45 1.55 11.55
CA ILE A 102 17.61 1.06 10.79
C ILE A 102 17.94 -0.38 11.20
N LYS A 103 17.98 -0.67 12.52
CA LYS A 103 18.22 -2.02 13.01
C LYS A 103 17.17 -3.03 12.57
N LEU A 104 15.89 -2.68 12.79
CA LEU A 104 14.79 -3.57 12.46
C LEU A 104 14.76 -3.86 10.96
N PHE A 105 14.87 -2.82 10.13
CA PHE A 105 14.77 -2.95 8.68
C PHE A 105 15.97 -3.65 8.08
N SER A 106 17.18 -3.47 8.65
CA SER A 106 18.34 -4.27 8.25
C SER A 106 18.14 -5.76 8.56
N ALA A 107 17.62 -6.09 9.75
CA ALA A 107 17.32 -7.47 10.11
C ALA A 107 16.22 -8.07 9.23
N VAL A 108 15.14 -7.30 8.97
CA VAL A 108 14.04 -7.71 8.09
C VAL A 108 14.53 -7.88 6.64
N ALA A 109 15.38 -6.99 6.13
CA ALA A 109 15.95 -7.11 4.79
C ALA A 109 16.76 -8.40 4.63
N ILE A 110 17.65 -8.70 5.58
CA ILE A 110 18.47 -9.92 5.56
C ILE A 110 17.57 -11.16 5.64
N LEU A 111 16.60 -11.16 6.56
CA LEU A 111 15.66 -12.27 6.74
C LEU A 111 14.83 -12.51 5.46
N LEU A 112 14.23 -11.46 4.89
CA LEU A 112 13.41 -11.57 3.69
C LEU A 112 14.26 -11.96 2.47
N THR A 113 15.47 -11.41 2.32
CA THR A 113 16.40 -11.84 1.26
C THR A 113 16.66 -13.33 1.35
N GLY A 114 17.02 -13.84 2.53
CA GLY A 114 17.27 -15.27 2.73
C GLY A 114 16.04 -16.14 2.46
N LEU A 115 14.90 -15.80 3.09
CA LEU A 115 13.66 -16.56 2.93
C LEU A 115 13.19 -16.58 1.47
N VAL A 116 13.09 -15.40 0.83
CA VAL A 116 12.58 -15.30 -0.54
C VAL A 116 13.51 -16.00 -1.53
N THR A 117 14.84 -15.88 -1.38
CA THR A 117 15.81 -16.54 -2.27
C THR A 117 15.74 -18.06 -2.17
N VAL A 118 15.63 -18.59 -0.94
CA VAL A 118 15.57 -20.04 -0.69
C VAL A 118 14.22 -20.61 -1.13
N PHE A 119 13.11 -19.96 -0.78
CA PHE A 119 11.77 -20.45 -1.03
C PHE A 119 11.19 -20.04 -2.40
N ALA A 120 11.91 -19.25 -3.22
CA ALA A 120 11.46 -18.86 -4.56
C ALA A 120 10.96 -20.04 -5.41
N PRO A 121 11.68 -21.18 -5.53
CA PRO A 121 11.20 -22.32 -6.33
C PRO A 121 9.89 -22.92 -5.78
N LEU A 122 9.75 -22.98 -4.45
CA LEU A 122 8.55 -23.50 -3.81
C LEU A 122 7.35 -22.60 -4.04
N CYS A 123 7.54 -21.29 -3.88
CA CYS A 123 6.51 -20.29 -4.14
C CYS A 123 6.05 -20.32 -5.60
N CYS A 124 6.98 -20.43 -6.57
CA CYS A 124 6.64 -20.54 -7.98
C CYS A 124 5.81 -21.82 -8.27
N ARG A 125 6.11 -22.94 -7.61
CA ARG A 125 5.30 -24.16 -7.72
C ARG A 125 3.90 -23.97 -7.17
N TRP A 126 3.75 -23.34 -6.00
CA TRP A 126 2.44 -23.04 -5.41
C TRP A 126 1.60 -22.08 -6.25
N MET A 127 2.27 -21.15 -6.95
CA MET A 127 1.60 -20.22 -7.88
C MET A 127 1.31 -20.85 -9.25
N ASN A 128 1.61 -22.15 -9.45
CA ASN A 128 1.44 -22.86 -10.72
C ASN A 128 2.07 -22.15 -11.92
N VAL A 129 3.29 -21.61 -11.74
CA VAL A 129 4.02 -20.93 -12.82
C VAL A 129 4.24 -21.89 -13.97
N PRO A 130 3.92 -21.53 -15.23
CA PRO A 130 4.17 -22.38 -16.40
C PRO A 130 5.63 -22.82 -16.50
N ALA A 131 5.86 -24.07 -16.93
CA ALA A 131 7.21 -24.65 -16.98
C ALA A 131 8.21 -23.82 -17.83
N ASN A 132 7.74 -23.22 -18.93
CA ASN A 132 8.53 -22.35 -19.80
C ASN A 132 8.91 -21.00 -19.17
N ALA A 133 8.15 -20.51 -18.17
CA ALA A 133 8.43 -19.26 -17.46
C ALA A 133 9.13 -19.48 -16.10
N LEU A 134 9.15 -20.72 -15.58
CA LEU A 134 9.57 -21.04 -14.21
C LEU A 134 11.00 -20.55 -13.90
N ALA A 135 11.96 -20.85 -14.78
CA ALA A 135 13.35 -20.45 -14.57
C ALA A 135 13.52 -18.92 -14.52
N GLN A 136 12.84 -18.20 -15.42
CA GLN A 136 12.88 -16.74 -15.48
C GLN A 136 12.17 -16.12 -14.27
N THR A 137 11.05 -16.69 -13.80
CA THR A 137 10.35 -16.22 -12.60
C THR A 137 11.23 -16.36 -11.36
N ILE A 138 11.89 -17.52 -11.18
CA ILE A 138 12.82 -17.74 -10.07
C ILE A 138 13.99 -16.75 -10.13
N ALA A 139 14.56 -16.51 -11.32
CA ALA A 139 15.64 -15.54 -11.50
C ALA A 139 15.18 -14.12 -11.12
N TYR A 140 14.01 -13.69 -11.63
CA TYR A 140 13.40 -12.41 -11.29
C TYR A 140 13.26 -12.22 -9.77
N ILE A 141 12.62 -13.20 -9.10
CA ILE A 141 12.38 -13.17 -7.66
C ILE A 141 13.71 -13.10 -6.88
N ARG A 142 14.71 -13.87 -7.25
CA ARG A 142 16.02 -13.89 -6.57
C ARG A 142 16.78 -12.58 -6.75
N ILE A 143 16.75 -11.97 -7.94
CA ILE A 143 17.38 -10.67 -8.20
C ILE A 143 16.69 -9.60 -7.33
N CYS A 144 15.37 -9.54 -7.35
CA CYS A 144 14.60 -8.59 -6.52
C CYS A 144 14.82 -8.83 -5.02
N ALA A 145 14.91 -10.11 -4.57
CA ALA A 145 15.23 -10.44 -3.19
C ALA A 145 16.64 -9.96 -2.79
N GLY A 146 17.64 -10.07 -3.67
CA GLY A 146 18.96 -9.48 -3.47
C GLY A 146 18.92 -7.95 -3.30
N GLY A 147 17.96 -7.29 -3.96
CA GLY A 147 17.70 -5.85 -3.84
C GLY A 147 16.85 -5.44 -2.63
N MET A 148 16.40 -6.38 -1.78
CA MET A 148 15.49 -6.09 -0.68
C MET A 148 16.06 -5.05 0.30
N VAL A 149 17.36 -4.96 0.45
CA VAL A 149 18.01 -3.94 1.27
C VAL A 149 17.71 -2.53 0.77
N PHE A 150 17.65 -2.30 -0.52
CA PHE A 150 17.32 -0.99 -1.09
C PHE A 150 15.82 -0.69 -0.96
N ILE A 151 14.97 -1.69 -1.17
CA ILE A 151 13.51 -1.58 -1.00
C ILE A 151 13.17 -1.21 0.44
N THR A 152 13.75 -1.89 1.41
CA THR A 152 13.53 -1.61 2.84
C THR A 152 14.11 -0.24 3.24
N ALA A 153 15.29 0.11 2.76
CA ALA A 153 15.91 1.41 3.05
C ALA A 153 15.07 2.56 2.48
N TYR A 154 14.61 2.46 1.22
CA TYR A 154 13.74 3.45 0.61
C TYR A 154 12.44 3.63 1.41
N ASN A 155 11.75 2.52 1.72
CA ASN A 155 10.50 2.56 2.50
C ASN A 155 10.74 3.19 3.87
N GLY A 156 11.82 2.82 4.54
CA GLY A 156 12.17 3.37 5.83
C GLY A 156 12.44 4.87 5.81
N ILE A 157 13.26 5.35 4.88
CA ILE A 157 13.52 6.78 4.71
C ILE A 157 12.21 7.53 4.42
N SER A 158 11.40 7.01 3.51
CA SER A 158 10.08 7.59 3.18
C SER A 158 9.16 7.64 4.39
N GLY A 159 9.18 6.62 5.27
CA GLY A 159 8.42 6.58 6.51
C GLY A 159 8.82 7.67 7.49
N ILE A 160 10.13 7.93 7.65
CA ILE A 160 10.65 9.03 8.48
C ILE A 160 10.15 10.37 7.94
N PHE A 161 10.32 10.65 6.64
CA PHE A 161 9.87 11.90 6.04
C PHE A 161 8.36 12.12 6.19
N ARG A 162 7.55 11.07 5.99
CA ARG A 162 6.11 11.14 6.23
C ARG A 162 5.80 11.47 7.68
N GLY A 163 6.46 10.80 8.63
CA GLY A 163 6.31 11.09 10.06
C GLY A 163 6.66 12.53 10.43
N LEU A 164 7.67 13.12 9.78
CA LEU A 164 8.04 14.53 9.89
C LEU A 164 7.00 15.50 9.26
N GLY A 165 5.95 15.01 8.63
CA GLY A 165 4.98 15.85 7.91
C GLY A 165 5.44 16.28 6.51
N ASN A 166 6.46 15.66 5.96
CA ASN A 166 6.98 15.95 4.62
C ASN A 166 6.65 14.82 3.63
N SER A 167 5.64 15.01 2.80
CA SER A 167 5.26 14.09 1.73
C SER A 167 5.93 14.40 0.38
N LYS A 168 6.49 15.60 0.22
CA LYS A 168 7.13 16.03 -1.04
C LYS A 168 8.46 15.31 -1.29
N SER A 169 9.25 15.10 -0.24
CA SER A 169 10.55 14.42 -0.38
C SER A 169 10.39 12.96 -0.83
N PRO A 170 9.51 12.12 -0.22
CA PRO A 170 9.20 10.79 -0.72
C PRO A 170 8.70 10.77 -2.17
N LEU A 171 7.87 11.73 -2.58
CA LEU A 171 7.44 11.86 -3.97
C LEU A 171 8.63 12.06 -4.92
N LEU A 172 9.59 12.93 -4.55
CA LEU A 172 10.78 13.15 -5.35
C LEU A 172 11.63 11.87 -5.47
N PHE A 173 11.75 11.11 -4.38
CA PHE A 173 12.51 9.85 -4.38
C PHE A 173 11.86 8.79 -5.29
N VAL A 174 10.52 8.67 -5.27
CA VAL A 174 9.77 7.78 -6.17
C VAL A 174 9.92 8.24 -7.62
N LEU A 175 9.84 9.55 -7.88
CA LEU A 175 9.95 10.08 -9.24
C LEU A 175 11.31 9.71 -9.86
N ILE A 176 12.39 9.84 -9.09
CA ILE A 176 13.73 9.44 -9.53
C ILE A 176 13.80 7.93 -9.78
N ALA A 177 13.25 7.11 -8.85
CA ALA A 177 13.18 5.68 -9.06
C ALA A 177 12.43 5.34 -10.36
N CYS A 178 11.28 5.96 -10.60
CA CYS A 178 10.46 5.75 -11.79
C CYS A 178 11.22 6.08 -13.09
N ILE A 179 11.87 7.24 -13.15
CA ILE A 179 12.64 7.66 -14.34
C ILE A 179 13.80 6.70 -14.61
N VAL A 180 14.56 6.35 -13.57
CA VAL A 180 15.70 5.42 -13.70
C VAL A 180 15.22 4.02 -14.09
N ASN A 181 14.13 3.53 -13.50
CA ASN A 181 13.56 2.22 -13.82
C ASN A 181 13.14 2.14 -15.30
N VAL A 182 12.31 3.09 -15.79
CA VAL A 182 11.87 3.11 -17.19
C VAL A 182 13.06 3.18 -18.16
N PHE A 183 14.06 4.01 -17.86
CA PHE A 183 15.27 4.10 -18.66
C PHE A 183 16.03 2.76 -18.68
N LEU A 184 16.23 2.14 -17.52
CA LEU A 184 16.95 0.86 -17.42
C LEU A 184 16.16 -0.31 -18.01
N ASP A 185 14.84 -0.32 -17.93
CA ASP A 185 14.01 -1.33 -18.60
C ASP A 185 14.19 -1.27 -20.12
N LEU A 186 14.10 -0.07 -20.71
CA LEU A 186 14.33 0.11 -22.13
C LEU A 186 15.76 -0.31 -22.55
N LEU A 187 16.74 -0.05 -21.69
CA LEU A 187 18.15 -0.40 -21.95
C LEU A 187 18.38 -1.92 -21.77
N LEU A 188 18.01 -2.49 -20.60
CA LEU A 188 18.34 -3.88 -20.26
C LEU A 188 17.43 -4.88 -20.99
N VAL A 189 16.15 -4.57 -21.13
CA VAL A 189 15.18 -5.44 -21.79
C VAL A 189 15.12 -5.13 -23.29
N GLY A 190 15.04 -3.84 -23.68
CA GLY A 190 14.86 -3.44 -25.07
C GLY A 190 16.13 -3.56 -25.92
N VAL A 191 17.29 -3.18 -25.36
CA VAL A 191 18.58 -3.18 -26.11
C VAL A 191 19.41 -4.43 -25.81
N PHE A 192 19.60 -4.77 -24.52
CA PHE A 192 20.44 -5.91 -24.14
C PHE A 192 19.68 -7.25 -24.12
N HIS A 193 18.38 -7.26 -24.35
CA HIS A 193 17.53 -8.46 -24.40
C HIS A 193 17.69 -9.40 -23.18
N MET A 194 17.79 -8.81 -21.97
CA MET A 194 17.97 -9.56 -20.73
C MET A 194 16.66 -10.13 -20.17
N ASP A 195 15.56 -10.03 -20.89
CA ASP A 195 14.26 -10.60 -20.53
C ASP A 195 13.80 -10.19 -19.10
N ALA A 196 13.20 -11.13 -18.37
CA ALA A 196 12.72 -10.90 -16.99
C ALA A 196 13.86 -10.53 -16.01
N ALA A 197 15.08 -11.03 -16.22
CA ALA A 197 16.23 -10.67 -15.39
C ALA A 197 16.62 -9.19 -15.58
N GLY A 198 16.50 -8.65 -16.79
CA GLY A 198 16.73 -7.24 -17.08
C GLY A 198 15.73 -6.33 -16.31
N ALA A 199 14.45 -6.66 -16.32
CA ALA A 199 13.44 -5.92 -15.58
C ALA A 199 13.67 -5.97 -14.05
N ALA A 200 14.06 -7.14 -13.51
CA ALA A 200 14.41 -7.26 -12.10
C ALA A 200 15.62 -6.39 -11.72
N LEU A 201 16.68 -6.39 -12.54
CA LEU A 201 17.86 -5.56 -12.34
C LEU A 201 17.54 -4.07 -12.44
N ALA A 202 16.70 -3.66 -13.42
CA ALA A 202 16.23 -2.28 -13.56
C ALA A 202 15.51 -1.81 -12.31
N THR A 203 14.58 -2.62 -11.78
CA THR A 203 13.86 -2.34 -10.55
C THR A 203 14.79 -2.17 -9.35
N VAL A 204 15.73 -3.11 -9.14
CA VAL A 204 16.70 -3.05 -8.03
C VAL A 204 17.62 -1.84 -8.15
N ALA A 205 18.15 -1.58 -9.35
CA ALA A 205 19.03 -0.44 -9.60
C ALA A 205 18.30 0.90 -9.41
N ALA A 206 17.04 1.01 -9.84
CA ALA A 206 16.21 2.19 -9.62
C ALA A 206 16.00 2.46 -8.12
N GLN A 207 15.71 1.42 -7.33
CA GLN A 207 15.59 1.55 -5.87
C GLN A 207 16.92 1.95 -5.22
N ALA A 208 18.06 1.39 -5.67
CA ALA A 208 19.37 1.75 -5.19
C ALA A 208 19.71 3.23 -5.49
N CYS A 209 19.42 3.70 -6.72
CA CYS A 209 19.58 5.11 -7.09
C CYS A 209 18.70 6.03 -6.25
N SER A 210 17.44 5.65 -5.99
CA SER A 210 16.53 6.41 -5.12
C SER A 210 17.05 6.51 -3.69
N VAL A 211 17.57 5.42 -3.13
CA VAL A 211 18.20 5.42 -1.79
C VAL A 211 19.44 6.30 -1.78
N LEU A 212 20.33 6.18 -2.76
CA LEU A 212 21.51 7.02 -2.85
C LEU A 212 21.14 8.51 -2.92
N PHE A 213 20.17 8.85 -3.76
CA PHE A 213 19.69 10.22 -3.86
C PHE A 213 19.07 10.70 -2.53
N SER A 214 18.28 9.87 -1.86
CA SER A 214 17.67 10.23 -0.57
C SER A 214 18.72 10.47 0.52
N VAL A 215 19.80 9.68 0.56
CA VAL A 215 20.92 9.88 1.48
C VAL A 215 21.67 11.18 1.16
N LEU A 216 21.95 11.46 -0.11
CA LEU A 216 22.56 12.72 -0.54
C LEU A 216 21.66 13.93 -0.21
N TYR A 217 20.34 13.78 -0.39
CA TYR A 217 19.37 14.81 -0.01
C TYR A 217 19.40 15.09 1.50
N ILE A 218 19.44 14.05 2.33
CA ILE A 218 19.55 14.18 3.81
C ILE A 218 20.86 14.85 4.20
N ARG A 219 21.99 14.53 3.53
CA ARG A 219 23.28 15.20 3.80
C ARG A 219 23.22 16.70 3.51
N ARG A 220 22.52 17.12 2.46
CA ARG A 220 22.36 18.56 2.11
C ARG A 220 21.29 19.26 2.94
N ARG A 221 20.27 18.54 3.38
CA ARG A 221 19.16 19.04 4.19
C ARG A 221 18.99 18.13 5.43
N PRO A 222 19.77 18.35 6.48
CA PRO A 222 19.77 17.46 7.64
C PRO A 222 18.39 17.38 8.28
N LEU A 223 18.08 16.19 8.80
CA LEU A 223 16.88 15.93 9.57
C LEU A 223 16.91 16.76 10.87
N PRO A 224 15.75 17.09 11.48
CA PRO A 224 15.67 17.89 12.70
C PRO A 224 16.17 17.17 13.94
N PHE A 225 16.75 15.97 13.80
CA PHE A 225 17.34 15.17 14.88
C PHE A 225 18.67 14.54 14.42
N VAL A 226 19.52 14.23 15.38
CA VAL A 226 20.82 13.60 15.16
C VAL A 226 20.75 12.12 15.50
N LEU A 227 21.29 11.27 14.63
CA LEU A 227 21.48 9.84 14.88
C LEU A 227 22.74 9.66 15.73
N ALA A 228 22.65 9.90 17.04
CA ALA A 228 23.75 9.69 17.96
C ALA A 228 23.98 8.18 18.19
N ARG A 229 25.24 7.80 18.52
CA ARG A 229 25.59 6.39 18.82
C ARG A 229 24.75 5.80 19.96
N GLU A 230 24.33 6.63 20.91
CA GLU A 230 23.47 6.27 22.03
C GLU A 230 22.02 5.94 21.57
N SER A 231 21.55 6.55 20.49
CA SER A 231 20.24 6.25 19.92
C SER A 231 20.11 4.79 19.47
N PHE A 232 21.23 4.15 19.13
CA PHE A 232 21.26 2.73 18.74
C PHE A 232 21.21 1.75 19.94
N ARG A 233 21.35 2.20 21.19
CA ARG A 233 21.31 1.31 22.37
C ARG A 233 19.90 0.97 22.84
N THR A 234 18.86 1.63 22.35
CA THR A 234 17.47 1.49 22.80
C THR A 234 16.76 0.30 22.14
N ARG A 235 16.67 -0.85 22.85
CA ARG A 235 15.88 -2.02 22.40
C ARG A 235 14.38 -1.73 22.36
N GLY A 236 13.86 -0.87 23.22
CA GLY A 236 12.43 -0.57 23.31
C GLY A 236 11.83 0.05 22.04
N CYS A 237 12.61 0.83 21.25
CA CYS A 237 12.11 1.41 20.00
C CYS A 237 11.86 0.36 18.93
N VAL A 238 12.71 -0.66 18.80
CA VAL A 238 12.53 -1.76 17.84
C VAL A 238 11.24 -2.52 18.11
N LEU A 239 11.01 -2.90 19.37
CA LEU A 239 9.80 -3.60 19.77
C LEU A 239 8.54 -2.75 19.54
N ARG A 240 8.62 -1.46 19.80
CA ARG A 240 7.50 -0.54 19.61
C ARG A 240 7.15 -0.35 18.13
N ILE A 241 8.15 -0.25 17.24
CA ILE A 241 7.96 -0.21 15.80
C ILE A 241 7.30 -1.53 15.32
N ALA A 242 7.82 -2.67 15.78
CA ALA A 242 7.27 -3.97 15.43
C ALA A 242 5.83 -4.14 15.96
N ALA A 243 5.56 -3.74 17.20
CA ALA A 243 4.22 -3.86 17.80
C ALA A 243 3.13 -3.05 17.07
N LEU A 244 3.50 -1.90 16.49
CA LEU A 244 2.56 -1.09 15.70
C LEU A 244 2.54 -1.48 14.22
N GLY A 245 3.69 -1.83 13.66
CA GLY A 245 3.82 -2.12 12.24
C GLY A 245 3.44 -3.54 11.86
N ALA A 246 3.73 -4.54 12.72
CA ALA A 246 3.42 -5.94 12.40
C ALA A 246 1.92 -6.22 12.23
N PRO A 247 1.00 -5.67 13.05
CA PRO A 247 -0.43 -5.83 12.79
C PRO A 247 -0.84 -5.29 11.42
N ILE A 248 -0.34 -4.12 11.02
CA ILE A 248 -0.66 -3.53 9.71
C ILE A 248 -0.10 -4.41 8.58
N ALA A 249 1.17 -4.82 8.70
CA ALA A 249 1.83 -5.68 7.74
C ALA A 249 1.09 -7.02 7.55
N LEU A 250 0.70 -7.65 8.66
CA LEU A 250 -0.03 -8.91 8.66
C LEU A 250 -1.43 -8.75 8.06
N GLN A 251 -2.12 -7.65 8.38
CA GLN A 251 -3.41 -7.34 7.78
C GLN A 251 -3.31 -7.21 6.26
N ASP A 252 -2.38 -6.40 5.75
CA ASP A 252 -2.21 -6.17 4.32
C ASP A 252 -1.88 -7.48 3.59
N PHE A 253 -0.98 -8.28 4.14
CA PHE A 253 -0.62 -9.59 3.59
C PHE A 253 -1.81 -10.56 3.54
N LEU A 254 -2.55 -10.70 4.64
CA LEU A 254 -3.68 -11.64 4.72
C LEU A 254 -4.89 -11.16 3.90
N VAL A 255 -5.13 -9.84 3.80
CA VAL A 255 -6.17 -9.30 2.92
C VAL A 255 -5.84 -9.62 1.46
N ASN A 256 -4.59 -9.52 1.02
CA ASN A 256 -4.18 -9.96 -0.32
C ASN A 256 -4.48 -11.46 -0.55
N ILE A 257 -4.24 -12.32 0.45
CA ILE A 257 -4.62 -13.75 0.37
C ILE A 257 -6.14 -13.89 0.20
N SER A 258 -6.95 -13.09 0.89
CA SER A 258 -8.41 -13.15 0.76
C SER A 258 -8.88 -12.82 -0.66
N PHE A 259 -8.23 -11.89 -1.35
CA PHE A 259 -8.52 -11.61 -2.77
C PHE A 259 -8.19 -12.82 -3.66
N LEU A 260 -7.05 -13.47 -3.46
CA LEU A 260 -6.69 -14.69 -4.18
C LEU A 260 -7.72 -15.81 -3.97
N MET A 261 -8.29 -15.94 -2.77
CA MET A 261 -9.35 -16.91 -2.49
C MET A 261 -10.63 -16.59 -3.29
N ILE A 262 -11.02 -15.33 -3.39
CA ILE A 262 -12.17 -14.91 -4.19
C ILE A 262 -11.92 -15.16 -5.67
N THR A 263 -10.74 -14.82 -6.17
CA THR A 263 -10.34 -15.12 -7.56
C THR A 263 -10.42 -16.62 -7.85
N SER A 264 -10.00 -17.47 -6.90
CA SER A 264 -10.15 -18.93 -7.02
C SER A 264 -11.61 -19.39 -7.08
N VAL A 265 -12.53 -18.72 -6.38
CA VAL A 265 -13.98 -18.99 -6.47
C VAL A 265 -14.51 -18.60 -7.83
N VAL A 266 -14.17 -17.41 -8.33
CA VAL A 266 -14.64 -16.89 -9.62
C VAL A 266 -14.08 -17.70 -10.79
N ASN A 267 -12.86 -18.20 -10.72
CA ASN A 267 -12.24 -19.04 -11.76
C ASN A 267 -13.04 -20.31 -12.07
N ARG A 268 -13.94 -20.74 -11.18
CA ARG A 268 -14.84 -21.90 -11.43
C ARG A 268 -15.99 -21.58 -12.37
N LEU A 269 -16.31 -20.29 -12.60
CA LEU A 269 -17.41 -19.87 -13.45
C LEU A 269 -17.05 -19.99 -14.94
N GLY A 270 -15.81 -19.65 -15.29
CA GLY A 270 -15.36 -19.69 -16.67
C GLY A 270 -14.13 -18.83 -16.96
N VAL A 271 -13.69 -18.88 -18.22
CA VAL A 271 -12.48 -18.14 -18.64
C VAL A 271 -12.74 -16.65 -18.71
N ALA A 272 -13.91 -16.22 -19.19
CA ALA A 272 -14.27 -14.81 -19.30
C ALA A 272 -14.39 -14.17 -17.92
N GLU A 273 -14.99 -14.87 -16.94
CA GLU A 273 -15.12 -14.43 -15.56
C GLU A 273 -13.77 -14.34 -14.86
N SER A 274 -12.89 -15.33 -15.08
CA SER A 274 -11.52 -15.35 -14.58
C SER A 274 -10.70 -14.15 -15.10
N ALA A 275 -10.79 -13.83 -16.38
CA ALA A 275 -10.18 -12.65 -16.95
C ALA A 275 -10.80 -11.36 -16.38
N GLY A 276 -12.14 -11.33 -16.26
CA GLY A 276 -12.89 -10.20 -15.75
C GLY A 276 -12.56 -9.81 -14.30
N ILE A 277 -12.38 -10.78 -13.39
CA ILE A 277 -11.95 -10.48 -12.02
C ILE A 277 -10.52 -9.93 -12.00
N GLY A 278 -9.61 -10.47 -12.82
CA GLY A 278 -8.23 -9.96 -12.91
C GLY A 278 -8.18 -8.50 -13.36
N ILE A 279 -9.03 -8.09 -14.30
CA ILE A 279 -9.17 -6.68 -14.73
C ILE A 279 -9.76 -5.85 -13.58
N SER A 280 -10.79 -6.36 -12.88
CA SER A 280 -11.43 -5.68 -11.76
C SER A 280 -10.45 -5.42 -10.61
N GLU A 281 -9.55 -6.37 -10.30
CA GLU A 281 -8.50 -6.19 -9.29
C GLU A 281 -7.49 -5.11 -9.68
N LYS A 282 -7.08 -5.05 -10.95
CA LYS A 282 -6.21 -3.97 -11.44
C LYS A 282 -6.89 -2.61 -11.33
N LEU A 283 -8.15 -2.52 -11.74
CA LEU A 283 -8.95 -1.30 -11.60
C LEU A 283 -9.08 -0.88 -10.13
N PHE A 284 -9.32 -1.84 -9.21
CA PHE A 284 -9.39 -1.56 -7.77
C PHE A 284 -8.13 -0.87 -7.25
N VAL A 285 -6.94 -1.29 -7.68
CA VAL A 285 -5.66 -0.65 -7.27
C VAL A 285 -5.66 0.84 -7.65
N PHE A 286 -6.01 1.17 -8.89
CA PHE A 286 -6.05 2.57 -9.36
C PHE A 286 -7.15 3.39 -8.66
N LEU A 287 -8.35 2.83 -8.54
CA LEU A 287 -9.48 3.52 -7.92
C LEU A 287 -9.30 3.72 -6.40
N SER A 288 -8.48 2.89 -5.76
CA SER A 288 -8.18 2.97 -4.32
C SER A 288 -7.02 3.92 -3.98
N ILE A 289 -6.31 4.50 -4.95
CA ILE A 289 -5.18 5.40 -4.69
C ILE A 289 -5.60 6.58 -3.80
N ILE A 290 -6.76 7.19 -4.05
CA ILE A 290 -7.24 8.33 -3.28
C ILE A 290 -7.53 7.93 -1.81
N PRO A 291 -8.35 6.90 -1.52
CA PRO A 291 -8.57 6.44 -0.15
C PRO A 291 -7.28 6.05 0.58
N MET A 292 -6.37 5.35 -0.09
CA MET A 292 -5.07 4.95 0.49
C MET A 292 -4.18 6.16 0.84
N ALA A 293 -4.17 7.18 -0.02
CA ALA A 293 -3.44 8.42 0.25
C ALA A 293 -4.01 9.15 1.48
N PHE A 294 -5.34 9.24 1.60
CA PHE A 294 -5.99 9.82 2.77
C PHE A 294 -5.74 9.00 4.05
N MET A 295 -5.75 7.67 3.98
CA MET A 295 -5.41 6.80 5.12
C MET A 295 -4.00 7.10 5.62
N SER A 296 -3.02 7.13 4.73
CA SER A 296 -1.61 7.41 5.06
C SER A 296 -1.43 8.84 5.59
N ALA A 297 -2.09 9.82 4.99
CA ALA A 297 -2.04 11.21 5.43
C ALA A 297 -2.64 11.39 6.82
N LEU A 298 -3.80 10.81 7.07
CA LEU A 298 -4.44 10.86 8.38
C LEU A 298 -3.63 10.16 9.46
N SER A 299 -3.01 9.02 9.16
CA SER A 299 -2.14 8.34 10.13
C SER A 299 -1.04 9.27 10.65
N THR A 300 -0.42 10.05 9.77
CA THR A 300 0.61 11.03 10.14
C THR A 300 0.00 12.23 10.87
N PHE A 301 -1.06 12.81 10.30
CA PHE A 301 -1.70 14.01 10.85
C PHE A 301 -2.23 13.78 12.26
N VAL A 302 -2.90 12.64 12.46
CA VAL A 302 -3.43 12.21 13.77
C VAL A 302 -2.29 11.94 14.74
N ALA A 303 -1.24 11.20 14.34
CA ALA A 303 -0.12 10.90 15.21
C ALA A 303 0.57 12.17 15.72
N GLN A 304 0.80 13.19 14.85
CA GLN A 304 1.38 14.46 15.27
C GLN A 304 0.46 15.22 16.22
N ASN A 305 -0.84 15.31 15.92
CA ASN A 305 -1.79 16.00 16.80
C ASN A 305 -1.96 15.30 18.16
N MET A 306 -1.94 13.96 18.19
CA MET A 306 -1.95 13.19 19.43
C MET A 306 -0.67 13.41 20.24
N GLY A 307 0.48 13.49 19.58
CA GLY A 307 1.75 13.84 20.22
C GLY A 307 1.74 15.23 20.82
N ALA A 308 1.09 16.18 20.17
CA ALA A 308 0.93 17.56 20.65
C ALA A 308 -0.16 17.75 21.71
N GLY A 309 -0.84 16.66 22.14
CA GLY A 309 -1.95 16.75 23.11
C GLY A 309 -3.22 17.40 22.55
N GLN A 310 -3.45 17.29 21.24
CA GLN A 310 -4.60 17.90 20.54
C GLN A 310 -5.57 16.85 19.96
N PRO A 311 -6.25 16.03 20.78
CA PRO A 311 -7.12 14.96 20.29
C PRO A 311 -8.35 15.48 19.53
N GLU A 312 -8.88 16.65 19.90
CA GLU A 312 -10.00 17.26 19.18
C GLU A 312 -9.63 17.64 17.75
N ARG A 313 -8.41 18.17 17.55
CA ARG A 313 -7.91 18.52 16.23
C ARG A 313 -7.69 17.26 15.39
N ALA A 314 -7.17 16.18 15.98
CA ALA A 314 -7.07 14.87 15.35
C ALA A 314 -8.44 14.35 14.89
N ARG A 315 -9.48 14.50 15.73
CA ARG A 315 -10.85 14.11 15.39
C ARG A 315 -11.46 14.97 14.28
N LYS A 316 -11.27 16.30 14.34
CA LYS A 316 -11.73 17.21 13.28
C LYS A 316 -11.09 16.86 11.94
N SER A 317 -9.81 16.46 11.93
CA SER A 317 -9.13 16.03 10.69
C SER A 317 -9.75 14.78 10.07
N LEU A 318 -10.18 13.80 10.89
CA LEU A 318 -10.92 12.64 10.41
C LEU A 318 -12.22 13.04 9.72
N LEU A 319 -13.02 13.92 10.35
CA LEU A 319 -14.32 14.34 9.80
C LEU A 319 -14.16 15.07 8.47
N ILE A 320 -13.17 15.96 8.37
CA ILE A 320 -12.87 16.71 7.13
C ILE A 320 -12.40 15.74 6.04
N ALA A 321 -11.43 14.86 6.33
CA ALA A 321 -10.92 13.90 5.37
C ALA A 321 -12.01 12.94 4.87
N ARG A 322 -12.87 12.44 5.78
CA ARG A 322 -13.99 11.57 5.44
C ARG A 322 -14.97 12.24 4.48
N ARG A 323 -15.34 13.51 4.73
CA ARG A 323 -16.25 14.27 3.86
C ARG A 323 -15.68 14.38 2.44
N ILE A 324 -14.41 14.78 2.32
CA ILE A 324 -13.75 14.94 1.02
C ILE A 324 -13.63 13.59 0.31
N SER A 325 -13.12 12.60 1.00
CA SER A 325 -12.85 11.28 0.44
C SER A 325 -14.13 10.57 -0.01
N VAL A 326 -15.25 10.74 0.71
CA VAL A 326 -16.57 10.20 0.32
C VAL A 326 -17.10 10.86 -0.94
N VAL A 327 -16.87 12.15 -1.15
CA VAL A 327 -17.26 12.83 -2.41
C VAL A 327 -16.53 12.21 -3.61
N PHE A 328 -15.23 11.95 -3.49
CA PHE A 328 -14.49 11.20 -4.51
C PHE A 328 -15.02 9.76 -4.67
N GLY A 329 -15.31 9.10 -3.55
CA GLY A 329 -15.90 7.75 -3.56
C GLY A 329 -17.25 7.70 -4.27
N ALA A 330 -18.09 8.71 -4.12
CA ALA A 330 -19.35 8.82 -4.85
C ALA A 330 -19.12 8.94 -6.37
N GLY A 331 -18.11 9.72 -6.79
CA GLY A 331 -17.72 9.78 -8.20
C GLY A 331 -17.25 8.43 -8.74
N ILE A 332 -16.41 7.71 -7.97
CA ILE A 332 -15.93 6.37 -8.34
C ILE A 332 -17.10 5.36 -8.36
N PHE A 333 -18.01 5.42 -7.40
CA PHE A 333 -19.22 4.61 -7.37
C PHE A 333 -20.05 4.79 -8.66
N LEU A 334 -20.32 6.03 -9.06
CA LEU A 334 -21.07 6.32 -10.30
C LEU A 334 -20.31 5.81 -11.53
N LEU A 335 -19.01 6.01 -11.57
CA LEU A 335 -18.16 5.55 -12.66
C LEU A 335 -18.16 4.02 -12.79
N THR A 336 -18.03 3.29 -11.69
CA THR A 336 -18.01 1.81 -11.70
C THR A 336 -19.38 1.21 -11.92
N PHE A 337 -20.45 1.83 -11.40
CA PHE A 337 -21.81 1.34 -11.55
C PHE A 337 -22.34 1.51 -12.98
N PHE A 338 -22.13 2.68 -13.59
CA PHE A 338 -22.64 3.02 -14.91
C PHE A 338 -21.62 2.81 -16.02
N GLY A 339 -20.34 3.06 -15.76
CA GLY A 339 -19.24 3.04 -16.73
C GLY A 339 -18.35 1.81 -16.66
N GLY A 340 -18.73 0.75 -15.93
CA GLY A 340 -17.89 -0.44 -15.74
C GLY A 340 -17.42 -1.07 -17.05
N GLY A 341 -18.29 -1.10 -18.08
CA GLY A 341 -17.93 -1.59 -19.41
C GLY A 341 -16.89 -0.72 -20.12
N LEU A 342 -16.97 0.60 -20.00
CA LEU A 342 -15.97 1.52 -20.56
C LEU A 342 -14.60 1.35 -19.88
N LEU A 343 -14.60 1.16 -18.56
CA LEU A 343 -13.36 0.89 -17.80
C LEU A 343 -12.74 -0.44 -18.23
N ALA A 344 -13.54 -1.48 -18.42
CA ALA A 344 -13.09 -2.80 -18.87
C ALA A 344 -12.51 -2.75 -20.30
N ALA A 345 -13.14 -2.01 -21.20
CA ALA A 345 -12.72 -1.84 -22.59
C ALA A 345 -11.35 -1.16 -22.75
N ILE A 346 -10.82 -0.50 -21.71
CA ILE A 346 -9.44 0.02 -21.71
C ILE A 346 -8.41 -1.13 -21.67
N PHE A 347 -8.79 -2.27 -21.09
CA PHE A 347 -7.87 -3.38 -20.83
C PHE A 347 -8.09 -4.59 -21.74
N GLU A 348 -9.29 -4.75 -22.31
CA GLU A 348 -9.68 -5.92 -23.08
C GLU A 348 -10.70 -5.56 -24.18
N ASN A 349 -10.65 -6.30 -25.29
CA ASN A 349 -11.55 -6.13 -26.43
C ASN A 349 -12.64 -7.22 -26.53
N ASP A 350 -12.48 -8.32 -25.80
CA ASP A 350 -13.47 -9.42 -25.81
C ASP A 350 -14.76 -8.97 -25.11
N PRO A 351 -15.91 -8.96 -25.82
CA PRO A 351 -17.19 -8.54 -25.27
C PRO A 351 -17.64 -9.37 -24.04
N ALA A 352 -17.29 -10.66 -23.98
CA ALA A 352 -17.64 -11.52 -22.87
C ALA A 352 -16.88 -11.12 -21.60
N VAL A 353 -15.57 -10.84 -21.72
CA VAL A 353 -14.73 -10.37 -20.62
C VAL A 353 -15.16 -8.98 -20.15
N ILE A 354 -15.49 -8.08 -21.10
CA ILE A 354 -16.01 -6.73 -20.78
C ILE A 354 -17.31 -6.85 -19.99
N ALA A 355 -18.25 -7.71 -20.43
CA ALA A 355 -19.52 -7.91 -19.74
C ALA A 355 -19.32 -8.49 -18.32
N ALA A 356 -18.46 -9.49 -18.17
CA ALA A 356 -18.13 -10.09 -16.87
C ALA A 356 -17.49 -9.07 -15.90
N THR A 357 -16.53 -8.28 -16.39
CA THR A 357 -15.89 -7.19 -15.63
C THR A 357 -16.91 -6.14 -15.21
N ALA A 358 -17.76 -5.70 -16.14
CA ALA A 358 -18.80 -4.70 -15.86
C ALA A 358 -19.83 -5.20 -14.83
N ALA A 359 -20.22 -6.47 -14.90
CA ALA A 359 -21.10 -7.10 -13.92
C ALA A 359 -20.46 -7.12 -12.53
N TYR A 360 -19.19 -7.52 -12.41
CA TYR A 360 -18.45 -7.51 -11.15
C TYR A 360 -18.31 -6.11 -10.58
N LEU A 361 -17.91 -5.12 -11.39
CA LEU A 361 -17.76 -3.72 -10.97
C LEU A 361 -19.09 -3.13 -10.52
N ARG A 362 -20.20 -3.46 -11.18
CA ARG A 362 -21.53 -3.00 -10.79
C ARG A 362 -21.94 -3.57 -9.43
N GLY A 363 -21.77 -4.86 -9.19
CA GLY A 363 -22.11 -5.49 -7.91
C GLY A 363 -21.20 -5.03 -6.76
N SER A 364 -19.91 -4.78 -7.02
CA SER A 364 -18.96 -4.26 -6.04
C SER A 364 -18.98 -2.73 -5.89
N SER A 365 -19.70 -2.00 -6.75
CA SER A 365 -19.63 -0.53 -6.82
C SER A 365 -19.86 0.19 -5.50
N LEU A 366 -20.78 -0.28 -4.66
CA LEU A 366 -21.07 0.31 -3.36
C LEU A 366 -19.85 0.28 -2.42
N GLU A 367 -18.90 -0.65 -2.60
CA GLU A 367 -17.64 -0.64 -1.86
C GLU A 367 -16.89 0.68 -2.07
N TYR A 368 -16.84 1.20 -3.30
CA TYR A 368 -16.12 2.44 -3.61
C TYR A 368 -16.71 3.68 -2.93
N LEU A 369 -17.99 3.63 -2.55
CA LEU A 369 -18.60 4.68 -1.73
C LEU A 369 -18.21 4.54 -0.25
N LEU A 370 -18.10 3.32 0.26
CA LEU A 370 -17.83 3.03 1.67
C LEU A 370 -16.34 3.05 2.02
N THR A 371 -15.50 2.54 1.12
CA THR A 371 -14.04 2.41 1.31
C THR A 371 -13.36 3.73 1.69
N PRO A 372 -13.68 4.90 1.12
CA PRO A 372 -13.08 6.16 1.55
C PRO A 372 -13.33 6.49 3.03
N ALA A 373 -14.55 6.23 3.52
CA ALA A 373 -14.89 6.45 4.93
C ALA A 373 -14.16 5.44 5.84
N ILE A 374 -14.05 4.18 5.41
CA ILE A 374 -13.32 3.13 6.13
C ILE A 374 -11.84 3.50 6.21
N PHE A 375 -11.19 3.78 5.09
CA PHE A 375 -9.75 4.07 5.03
C PHE A 375 -9.37 5.32 5.84
N CYS A 376 -10.18 6.38 5.79
CA CYS A 376 -9.98 7.54 6.65
C CYS A 376 -10.05 7.13 8.14
N THR A 377 -11.01 6.27 8.51
CA THR A 377 -11.16 5.81 9.90
C THR A 377 -10.00 4.91 10.32
N LEU A 378 -9.54 4.01 9.45
CA LEU A 378 -8.35 3.20 9.70
C LEU A 378 -7.10 4.06 9.86
N GLY A 379 -6.93 5.10 9.03
CA GLY A 379 -5.85 6.06 9.17
C GLY A 379 -5.88 6.79 10.52
N TYR A 380 -7.06 7.17 10.98
CA TYR A 380 -7.25 7.77 12.30
C TYR A 380 -6.86 6.80 13.43
N PHE A 381 -7.33 5.54 13.38
CA PHE A 381 -6.98 4.54 14.39
C PHE A 381 -5.49 4.19 14.37
N ASN A 382 -4.88 4.09 13.19
CA ASN A 382 -3.45 3.92 13.04
C ASN A 382 -2.67 5.05 13.73
N GLY A 383 -3.05 6.32 13.46
CA GLY A 383 -2.44 7.49 14.10
C GLY A 383 -2.62 7.53 15.62
N MET A 384 -3.68 6.91 16.14
CA MET A 384 -3.93 6.73 17.57
C MET A 384 -3.23 5.50 18.18
N GLU A 385 -2.35 4.82 17.45
CA GLU A 385 -1.67 3.59 17.86
C GLU A 385 -2.63 2.40 18.13
N ARG A 386 -3.83 2.38 17.50
CA ARG A 386 -4.83 1.31 17.64
C ARG A 386 -4.72 0.27 16.51
N THR A 387 -3.52 -0.01 16.05
CA THR A 387 -3.23 -0.92 14.93
C THR A 387 -3.70 -2.37 15.16
N PRO A 388 -3.70 -2.95 16.39
CA PRO A 388 -4.26 -4.28 16.60
C PRO A 388 -5.77 -4.36 16.29
N PHE A 389 -6.54 -3.31 16.64
CA PHE A 389 -7.95 -3.26 16.27
C PHE A 389 -8.13 -3.20 14.75
N VAL A 390 -7.32 -2.37 14.07
CA VAL A 390 -7.33 -2.24 12.61
C VAL A 390 -7.08 -3.60 11.95
N MET A 391 -6.13 -4.38 12.45
CA MET A 391 -5.86 -5.73 11.98
C MET A 391 -7.05 -6.68 12.21
N ILE A 392 -7.54 -6.77 13.44
CA ILE A 392 -8.58 -7.74 13.81
C ILE A 392 -9.86 -7.50 13.01
N GLN A 393 -10.32 -6.24 12.91
CA GLN A 393 -11.53 -5.92 12.16
C GLN A 393 -11.37 -6.16 10.65
N GLY A 394 -10.19 -5.85 10.08
CA GLY A 394 -9.90 -6.10 8.67
C GLY A 394 -9.88 -7.59 8.34
N LEU A 395 -9.23 -8.41 9.18
CA LEU A 395 -9.20 -9.87 9.02
C LEU A 395 -10.58 -10.49 9.24
N ALA A 396 -11.33 -10.06 10.25
CA ALA A 396 -12.69 -10.52 10.48
C ALA A 396 -13.59 -10.22 9.27
N SER A 397 -13.54 -9.00 8.73
CA SER A 397 -14.29 -8.63 7.53
C SER A 397 -13.90 -9.46 6.31
N ALA A 398 -12.60 -9.73 6.10
CA ALA A 398 -12.13 -10.50 4.96
C ALA A 398 -12.47 -11.99 5.08
N PHE A 399 -12.11 -12.64 6.19
CA PHE A 399 -12.17 -14.09 6.32
C PHE A 399 -13.48 -14.62 6.92
N LEU A 400 -14.20 -13.84 7.73
CA LEU A 400 -15.49 -14.26 8.29
C LEU A 400 -16.69 -13.78 7.47
N VAL A 401 -16.52 -12.76 6.61
CA VAL A 401 -17.63 -12.23 5.81
C VAL A 401 -17.36 -12.35 4.32
N ARG A 402 -16.34 -11.65 3.80
CA ARG A 402 -16.11 -11.53 2.35
C ARG A 402 -15.87 -12.90 1.69
N VAL A 403 -14.91 -13.67 2.16
CA VAL A 403 -14.55 -14.97 1.56
C VAL A 403 -15.68 -16.00 1.70
N PRO A 404 -16.26 -16.25 2.89
CA PRO A 404 -17.34 -17.21 3.01
C PRO A 404 -18.58 -16.81 2.21
N LEU A 405 -18.92 -15.52 2.19
CA LEU A 405 -20.08 -15.04 1.46
C LEU A 405 -19.88 -15.15 -0.06
N SER A 406 -18.68 -14.81 -0.59
CA SER A 406 -18.35 -15.03 -2.00
C SER A 406 -18.51 -16.49 -2.40
N TYR A 407 -18.04 -17.41 -1.54
CA TYR A 407 -18.20 -18.85 -1.78
C TYR A 407 -19.68 -19.29 -1.75
N LEU A 408 -20.43 -18.88 -0.73
CA LEU A 408 -21.85 -19.20 -0.61
C LEU A 408 -22.67 -18.67 -1.79
N LEU A 409 -22.42 -17.41 -2.18
CA LEU A 409 -23.08 -16.82 -3.34
C LEU A 409 -22.75 -17.55 -4.65
N SER A 410 -21.53 -18.09 -4.79
CA SER A 410 -21.14 -18.88 -5.95
C SER A 410 -21.87 -20.23 -6.09
N LEU A 411 -22.47 -20.73 -5.00
CA LEU A 411 -23.23 -21.98 -5.00
C LEU A 411 -24.72 -21.77 -5.38
N MET A 412 -25.19 -20.53 -5.52
CA MET A 412 -26.56 -20.24 -5.90
C MET A 412 -26.82 -20.64 -7.35
N PRO A 413 -28.01 -21.19 -7.68
CA PRO A 413 -28.38 -21.46 -9.05
C PRO A 413 -28.37 -20.17 -9.89
N GLY A 414 -27.62 -20.18 -11.01
CA GLY A 414 -27.49 -19.01 -11.88
C GLY A 414 -26.58 -17.90 -11.31
N ALA A 415 -25.69 -18.23 -10.34
CA ALA A 415 -24.72 -17.28 -9.84
C ALA A 415 -23.83 -16.75 -10.97
N ASP A 416 -23.78 -15.44 -11.10
CA ASP A 416 -22.95 -14.71 -12.04
C ASP A 416 -21.94 -13.80 -11.29
N MET A 417 -21.15 -13.06 -12.06
CA MET A 417 -20.16 -12.12 -11.53
C MET A 417 -20.78 -11.02 -10.65
N LEU A 418 -21.99 -10.58 -10.97
CA LEU A 418 -22.71 -9.56 -10.20
C LEU A 418 -23.09 -10.10 -8.82
N VAL A 419 -23.65 -11.32 -8.75
CA VAL A 419 -24.08 -11.93 -7.48
C VAL A 419 -22.88 -12.17 -6.56
N ILE A 420 -21.79 -12.75 -7.07
CA ILE A 420 -20.61 -13.04 -6.26
C ILE A 420 -19.96 -11.75 -5.75
N SER A 421 -19.92 -10.70 -6.56
CA SER A 421 -19.33 -9.42 -6.19
C SER A 421 -20.08 -8.70 -5.08
N LEU A 422 -21.35 -9.03 -4.78
CA LEU A 422 -22.11 -8.47 -3.64
C LEU A 422 -21.48 -8.79 -2.27
N ALA A 423 -20.67 -9.85 -2.18
CA ALA A 423 -19.93 -10.15 -0.96
C ALA A 423 -18.98 -9.01 -0.54
N VAL A 424 -18.49 -8.25 -1.52
CA VAL A 424 -17.53 -7.16 -1.32
C VAL A 424 -18.16 -5.96 -0.59
N PRO A 425 -19.25 -5.35 -1.07
CA PRO A 425 -19.90 -4.25 -0.37
C PRO A 425 -20.53 -4.68 0.97
N ILE A 426 -21.04 -5.92 1.08
CA ILE A 426 -21.57 -6.42 2.37
C ILE A 426 -20.43 -6.46 3.40
N SER A 427 -19.27 -6.98 3.04
CA SER A 427 -18.11 -6.98 3.94
C SER A 427 -17.64 -5.55 4.29
N ALA A 428 -17.73 -4.61 3.35
CA ALA A 428 -17.42 -3.20 3.58
C ALA A 428 -18.40 -2.55 4.58
N VAL A 429 -19.69 -2.87 4.50
CA VAL A 429 -20.68 -2.41 5.49
C VAL A 429 -20.34 -2.94 6.89
N VAL A 430 -20.05 -4.23 7.03
CA VAL A 430 -19.65 -4.83 8.31
C VAL A 430 -18.41 -4.16 8.87
N ASN A 431 -17.41 -3.92 8.02
CA ASN A 431 -16.18 -3.23 8.37
C ASN A 431 -16.48 -1.79 8.87
N LEU A 432 -17.28 -1.05 8.13
CA LEU A 432 -17.66 0.32 8.52
C LEU A 432 -18.40 0.35 9.84
N LEU A 433 -19.35 -0.58 10.06
CA LEU A 433 -20.08 -0.68 11.32
C LEU A 433 -19.15 -0.98 12.50
N ALA A 434 -18.21 -1.93 12.34
CA ALA A 434 -17.21 -2.23 13.36
C ALA A 434 -16.36 -0.99 13.70
N CYS A 435 -15.93 -0.25 12.68
CA CYS A 435 -15.19 1.00 12.86
C CYS A 435 -16.00 2.07 13.59
N LEU A 436 -17.29 2.24 13.27
CA LEU A 436 -18.17 3.23 13.91
C LEU A 436 -18.47 2.87 15.36
N ILE A 437 -18.70 1.59 15.66
CA ILE A 437 -18.93 1.11 17.03
C ILE A 437 -17.67 1.38 17.88
N TYR A 438 -16.50 1.03 17.36
CA TYR A 438 -15.23 1.25 18.06
C TYR A 438 -14.92 2.74 18.24
N ASP A 439 -15.20 3.57 17.24
CA ASP A 439 -15.03 5.04 17.34
C ASP A 439 -15.91 5.63 18.44
N ARG A 440 -17.17 5.19 18.54
CA ARG A 440 -18.09 5.61 19.62
C ARG A 440 -17.58 5.19 21.00
N HIS A 441 -17.06 3.98 21.14
CA HIS A 441 -16.49 3.48 22.39
C HIS A 441 -15.25 4.32 22.78
N LEU A 442 -14.38 4.60 21.82
CA LEU A 442 -13.18 5.38 22.04
C LEU A 442 -13.50 6.82 22.46
N CYS A 443 -14.53 7.43 21.87
CA CYS A 443 -14.94 8.79 22.23
C CYS A 443 -15.45 8.86 23.66
N ARG A 444 -16.20 7.86 24.12
CA ARG A 444 -16.67 7.79 25.51
C ARG A 444 -15.51 7.63 26.51
N SER A 445 -14.44 6.94 26.11
CA SER A 445 -13.25 6.76 26.96
C SER A 445 -12.29 7.95 26.98
N LEU A 446 -12.37 8.85 25.99
CA LEU A 446 -11.52 10.04 25.85
C LEU A 446 -12.21 11.33 26.36
N SER A 447 -13.53 11.32 26.52
CA SER A 447 -14.26 12.42 27.18
C SER A 447 -14.13 12.21 28.68
N PRO A 448 -13.41 13.05 29.44
CA PRO A 448 -13.55 13.05 30.89
C PRO A 448 -15.00 13.44 31.22
N CYS A 449 -15.60 12.75 32.18
CA CYS A 449 -16.88 13.15 32.85
C CYS A 449 -16.78 14.55 33.39
#